data_43d36f824fa6a5d991ae51eabd3df526
#
_entry.id   43d36f824fa6a5d991ae51eabd3df526
#
_cell.length_a   1.000
_cell.length_b   1.000
_cell.length_c   1.000
_cell.angle_alpha   90.00
_cell.angle_beta   90.00
_cell.angle_gamma   90.00
#
_symmetry.space_group_name_H-M   'P 1'
#
loop_
_entity.id
_entity.type
_entity.pdbx_description
1 polymer ?
#
loop_
_entity_poly.entity_id
_entity_poly.type
_entity_poly.pdbx_seq_one_letter_code
_entity_poly.pdbx_strand_id
1 'polypeptide(L)'
;MLEIKSFTFGSFATNTYVVSDEQGKALLVDPACLYAFEQQELGSYLKDYTLQAIIATHGHLDHLWGAPWACEQCGLPVLMHEADFPLAKAMQQQYDFFGIRAQAKPFPMEALTNRPLPFTVIHTPGHTPGSVCLYWEEEKVLLSGDTLFHMGYGRTDLPGGDFYQLMDSLDKLFHLPEATRVYPGHGEHTSLRSTSRSRLM
;
A
#
# COMPACT_ATOMS: atom_id res chain seq x y z
N MET A 1 11.13 14.98 -11.55
CA MET A 1 11.76 13.80 -10.89
C MET A 1 10.81 13.31 -9.81
N LEU A 2 10.69 11.99 -9.63
CA LEU A 2 9.81 11.41 -8.60
C LEU A 2 10.56 11.36 -7.26
N GLU A 3 9.96 11.90 -6.20
CA GLU A 3 10.46 11.79 -4.83
C GLU A 3 9.58 10.84 -4.03
N ILE A 4 10.19 9.97 -3.22
CA ILE A 4 9.48 9.01 -2.37
C ILE A 4 9.94 9.21 -0.94
N LYS A 5 9.03 9.65 -0.08
CA LYS A 5 9.21 9.72 1.36
C LYS A 5 8.47 8.55 2.02
N SER A 6 9.17 7.79 2.84
CA SER A 6 8.61 6.70 3.65
C SER A 6 8.46 7.11 5.10
N PHE A 7 7.39 6.64 5.70
CA PHE A 7 7.12 6.65 7.14
C PHE A 7 6.81 5.22 7.56
N THR A 8 7.15 4.85 8.79
CA THR A 8 6.80 3.53 9.33
C THR A 8 5.93 3.75 10.55
N PHE A 9 4.68 3.28 10.49
CA PHE A 9 3.66 3.57 11.48
C PHE A 9 3.02 2.32 12.08
N GLY A 10 2.34 2.54 13.20
CA GLY A 10 1.55 1.53 13.89
C GLY A 10 2.36 0.39 14.50
N SER A 11 1.65 -0.51 15.19
CA SER A 11 2.26 -1.65 15.88
C SER A 11 2.76 -2.76 14.94
N PHE A 12 2.33 -2.74 13.67
CA PHE A 12 2.78 -3.70 12.65
C PHE A 12 3.93 -3.16 11.81
N ALA A 13 4.41 -1.95 12.12
CA ALA A 13 5.51 -1.28 11.40
C ALA A 13 5.26 -1.21 9.89
N THR A 14 4.04 -0.75 9.52
CA THR A 14 3.60 -0.64 8.14
C THR A 14 4.17 0.62 7.50
N ASN A 15 4.67 0.50 6.28
CA ASN A 15 5.22 1.62 5.53
C ASN A 15 4.09 2.40 4.83
N THR A 16 4.04 3.69 5.13
CA THR A 16 3.25 4.69 4.43
C THR A 16 4.16 5.46 3.50
N TYR A 17 3.75 5.67 2.26
CA TYR A 17 4.55 6.41 1.28
C TYR A 17 3.85 7.70 0.84
N VAL A 18 4.63 8.78 0.77
CA VAL A 18 4.25 9.99 0.04
C VAL A 18 5.11 10.05 -1.20
N VAL A 19 4.46 9.96 -2.36
CA VAL A 19 5.11 9.99 -3.67
C VAL A 19 4.79 11.32 -4.32
N SER A 20 5.79 12.17 -4.56
CA SER A 20 5.59 13.53 -5.04
C SER A 20 6.39 13.85 -6.29
N ASP A 21 5.93 14.87 -7.02
CA ASP A 21 6.60 15.44 -8.17
C ASP A 21 7.23 16.81 -7.85
N GLU A 22 8.02 17.34 -8.79
CA GLU A 22 8.67 18.67 -8.66
C GLU A 22 7.67 19.84 -8.61
N GLN A 23 6.40 19.61 -8.91
CA GLN A 23 5.34 20.61 -8.86
C GLN A 23 4.63 20.64 -7.50
N GLY A 24 5.06 19.81 -6.54
CA GLY A 24 4.44 19.69 -5.22
C GLY A 24 3.11 18.91 -5.24
N LYS A 25 2.81 18.17 -6.31
CA LYS A 25 1.68 17.24 -6.32
C LYS A 25 2.12 15.93 -5.68
N ALA A 26 1.29 15.35 -4.82
CA ALA A 26 1.62 14.14 -4.09
C ALA A 26 0.50 13.10 -4.11
N LEU A 27 0.89 11.86 -3.92
CA LEU A 27 0.04 10.71 -3.66
C LEU A 27 0.38 10.18 -2.26
N LEU A 28 -0.63 9.85 -1.47
CA LEU A 28 -0.47 9.16 -0.19
C LEU A 28 -0.83 7.69 -0.38
N VAL A 29 0.11 6.79 -0.11
CA VAL A 29 -0.08 5.35 -0.28
C VAL A 29 -0.01 4.67 1.08
N ASP A 30 -0.98 3.81 1.35
CA ASP A 30 -1.15 3.04 2.58
C ASP A 30 -1.09 3.93 3.84
N PRO A 31 -2.12 4.74 4.13
CA PRO A 31 -2.16 5.62 5.30
C PRO A 31 -2.27 4.82 6.60
N ALA A 32 -1.14 4.34 7.11
CA ALA A 32 -1.04 3.44 8.27
C ALA A 32 -1.00 4.16 9.63
N CYS A 33 -1.05 5.50 9.65
CA CYS A 33 -0.91 6.30 10.87
C CYS A 33 -2.06 6.06 11.86
N LEU A 34 -1.80 5.23 12.88
CA LEU A 34 -2.77 4.83 13.90
C LEU A 34 -2.89 5.86 15.01
N TYR A 35 -1.76 6.37 15.50
CA TYR A 35 -1.70 7.23 16.68
C TYR A 35 -1.71 8.72 16.31
N ALA A 36 -2.19 9.57 17.22
CA ALA A 36 -2.29 11.01 16.99
C ALA A 36 -0.93 11.67 16.65
N PHE A 37 0.16 11.20 17.24
CA PHE A 37 1.50 11.72 16.93
C PHE A 37 1.96 11.34 15.51
N GLU A 38 1.62 10.14 15.03
CA GLU A 38 1.89 9.69 13.65
C GLU A 38 1.08 10.51 12.64
N GLN A 39 -0.19 10.77 12.95
CA GLN A 39 -1.07 11.63 12.15
C GLN A 39 -0.54 13.06 12.10
N GLN A 40 -0.01 13.58 13.22
CA GLN A 40 0.61 14.90 13.28
C GLN A 40 1.90 14.95 12.44
N GLU A 41 2.74 13.91 12.51
CA GLU A 41 3.98 13.81 11.72
C GLU A 41 3.65 13.81 10.22
N LEU A 42 2.79 12.88 9.79
CA LEU A 42 2.37 12.78 8.40
C LEU A 42 1.67 14.05 7.91
N GLY A 43 0.74 14.60 8.69
CA GLY A 43 0.02 15.84 8.36
C GLY A 43 0.95 17.04 8.26
N SER A 44 1.98 17.12 9.09
CA SER A 44 2.98 18.20 9.03
C SER A 44 3.80 18.12 7.74
N TYR A 45 4.14 16.91 7.29
CA TYR A 45 4.83 16.71 6.01
C TYR A 45 3.94 17.04 4.80
N LEU A 46 2.67 16.61 4.83
CA LEU A 46 1.73 16.81 3.72
C LEU A 46 1.33 18.28 3.49
N LYS A 47 1.57 19.20 4.45
CA LYS A 47 1.22 20.63 4.30
C LYS A 47 1.90 21.30 3.12
N ASP A 48 3.07 20.84 2.73
CA ASP A 48 3.86 21.42 1.64
C ASP A 48 3.46 20.87 0.26
N TYR A 49 2.44 19.98 0.20
CA TYR A 49 2.02 19.29 -1.01
C TYR A 49 0.54 19.47 -1.31
N THR A 50 0.19 19.36 -2.58
CA THR A 50 -1.20 19.23 -3.05
C THR A 50 -1.50 17.74 -3.28
N LEU A 51 -2.19 17.12 -2.32
CA LEU A 51 -2.53 15.69 -2.43
C LEU A 51 -3.54 15.45 -3.54
N GLN A 52 -3.21 14.56 -4.48
CA GLN A 52 -4.03 14.21 -5.64
C GLN A 52 -4.87 12.96 -5.40
N ALA A 53 -4.37 12.03 -4.60
CA ALA A 53 -5.07 10.79 -4.26
C ALA A 53 -4.54 10.18 -2.95
N ILE A 54 -5.42 9.44 -2.30
CA ILE A 54 -5.10 8.49 -1.23
C ILE A 54 -5.29 7.10 -1.83
N ILE A 55 -4.29 6.23 -1.74
CA ILE A 55 -4.29 4.92 -2.38
C ILE A 55 -4.01 3.85 -1.32
N ALA A 56 -4.72 2.74 -1.37
CA ALA A 56 -4.38 1.55 -0.62
C ALA A 56 -3.95 0.43 -1.56
N THR A 57 -2.82 -0.19 -1.25
CA THR A 57 -2.32 -1.35 -2.00
C THR A 57 -3.21 -2.57 -1.79
N HIS A 58 -3.84 -2.69 -0.62
CA HIS A 58 -4.81 -3.75 -0.29
C HIS A 58 -5.65 -3.40 0.95
N GLY A 59 -6.56 -4.28 1.34
CA GLY A 59 -7.61 -4.02 2.33
C GLY A 59 -7.29 -4.43 3.78
N HIS A 60 -6.05 -4.74 4.14
CA HIS A 60 -5.73 -5.06 5.53
C HIS A 60 -5.72 -3.83 6.43
N LEU A 61 -6.05 -4.08 7.68
CA LEU A 61 -6.32 -3.04 8.69
C LEU A 61 -5.15 -2.09 8.90
N ASP A 62 -3.94 -2.60 8.90
CA ASP A 62 -2.74 -1.82 9.22
C ASP A 62 -2.34 -0.87 8.09
N HIS A 63 -2.68 -1.16 6.84
CA HIS A 63 -2.53 -0.26 5.70
C HIS A 63 -3.62 0.83 5.65
N LEU A 64 -4.71 0.64 6.40
CA LEU A 64 -5.90 1.50 6.38
C LEU A 64 -6.19 2.20 7.73
N TRP A 65 -5.35 2.03 8.76
CA TRP A 65 -5.60 2.61 10.08
C TRP A 65 -5.81 4.12 10.05
N GLY A 66 -5.01 4.82 9.28
CA GLY A 66 -5.10 6.27 9.11
C GLY A 66 -6.06 6.71 8.02
N ALA A 67 -6.70 5.80 7.29
CA ALA A 67 -7.58 6.14 6.16
C ALA A 67 -8.73 7.08 6.57
N PRO A 68 -9.46 6.85 7.68
CA PRO A 68 -10.51 7.78 8.11
C PRO A 68 -9.98 9.20 8.34
N TRP A 69 -8.82 9.31 9.02
CA TRP A 69 -8.17 10.60 9.28
C TRP A 69 -7.71 11.26 7.97
N ALA A 70 -7.03 10.51 7.09
CA ALA A 70 -6.54 11.04 5.83
C ALA A 70 -7.67 11.56 4.93
N CYS A 71 -8.77 10.81 4.82
CA CYS A 71 -9.96 11.22 4.08
C CYS A 71 -10.57 12.50 4.66
N GLU A 72 -10.66 12.61 5.97
CA GLU A 72 -11.21 13.80 6.66
C GLU A 72 -10.31 15.04 6.42
N GLN A 73 -8.98 14.88 6.51
CA GLN A 73 -8.03 15.99 6.31
C GLN A 73 -7.98 16.47 4.86
N CYS A 74 -8.09 15.57 3.90
CA CYS A 74 -7.82 15.89 2.49
C CYS A 74 -9.08 15.99 1.63
N GLY A 75 -10.24 15.54 2.14
CA GLY A 75 -11.50 15.53 1.38
C GLY A 75 -11.49 14.54 0.21
N LEU A 76 -10.60 13.54 0.22
CA LEU A 76 -10.43 12.56 -0.84
C LEU A 76 -10.84 11.16 -0.37
N PRO A 77 -11.44 10.32 -1.24
CA PRO A 77 -11.66 8.91 -0.95
C PRO A 77 -10.35 8.11 -1.05
N VAL A 78 -10.33 6.94 -0.42
CA VAL A 78 -9.27 5.95 -0.65
C VAL A 78 -9.54 5.23 -1.98
N LEU A 79 -8.56 5.26 -2.87
CA LEU A 79 -8.57 4.48 -4.10
C LEU A 79 -7.94 3.11 -3.84
N MET A 80 -8.67 2.04 -4.12
CA MET A 80 -8.18 0.67 -3.95
C MET A 80 -8.85 -0.27 -4.94
N HIS A 81 -8.32 -1.46 -5.10
CA HIS A 81 -8.94 -2.47 -5.96
C HIS A 81 -10.27 -2.93 -5.36
N GLU A 82 -11.32 -3.00 -6.19
CA GLU A 82 -12.69 -3.30 -5.76
C GLU A 82 -12.85 -4.69 -5.10
N ALA A 83 -12.00 -5.65 -5.45
CA ALA A 83 -12.00 -6.97 -4.82
C ALA A 83 -11.69 -6.93 -3.32
N ASP A 84 -11.04 -5.87 -2.82
CA ASP A 84 -10.75 -5.68 -1.40
C ASP A 84 -11.75 -4.77 -0.66
N PHE A 85 -12.76 -4.22 -1.34
CA PHE A 85 -13.82 -3.48 -0.64
C PHE A 85 -14.52 -4.28 0.47
N PRO A 86 -14.83 -5.58 0.30
CA PRO A 86 -15.38 -6.37 1.39
C PRO A 86 -14.44 -6.46 2.59
N LEU A 87 -13.14 -6.63 2.35
CA LEU A 87 -12.13 -6.72 3.39
C LEU A 87 -11.99 -5.39 4.16
N ALA A 88 -11.91 -4.28 3.45
CA ALA A 88 -11.85 -2.94 4.05
C ALA A 88 -13.15 -2.58 4.83
N LYS A 89 -14.33 -3.01 4.35
CA LYS A 89 -15.59 -2.85 5.08
C LYS A 89 -15.67 -3.71 6.35
N ALA A 90 -14.94 -4.82 6.38
CA ALA A 90 -14.86 -5.72 7.53
C ALA A 90 -13.78 -5.29 8.56
N MET A 91 -13.39 -4.01 8.59
CA MET A 91 -12.33 -3.48 9.45
C MET A 91 -12.53 -3.82 10.94
N GLN A 92 -13.76 -3.75 11.46
CA GLN A 92 -14.04 -4.13 12.85
C GLN A 92 -13.77 -5.62 13.11
N GLN A 93 -14.08 -6.49 12.15
CA GLN A 93 -13.81 -7.93 12.28
C GLN A 93 -12.30 -8.20 12.25
N GLN A 94 -11.53 -7.44 11.48
CA GLN A 94 -10.06 -7.51 11.50
C GLN A 94 -9.52 -7.05 12.87
N TYR A 95 -10.05 -5.95 13.43
CA TYR A 95 -9.66 -5.49 14.78
C TYR A 95 -9.94 -6.57 15.83
N ASP A 96 -11.13 -7.17 15.80
CA ASP A 96 -11.52 -8.21 16.76
C ASP A 96 -10.63 -9.45 16.63
N PHE A 97 -10.29 -9.86 15.40
CA PHE A 97 -9.39 -10.99 15.13
C PHE A 97 -7.98 -10.78 15.69
N PHE A 98 -7.43 -9.57 15.59
CA PHE A 98 -6.13 -9.22 16.15
C PHE A 98 -6.17 -8.74 17.61
N GLY A 99 -7.33 -8.78 18.26
CA GLY A 99 -7.50 -8.36 19.67
C GLY A 99 -7.34 -6.85 19.89
N ILE A 100 -7.55 -6.04 18.84
CA ILE A 100 -7.42 -4.59 18.91
C ILE A 100 -8.69 -4.01 19.53
N ARG A 101 -8.56 -3.42 20.72
CA ARG A 101 -9.67 -2.82 21.46
C ARG A 101 -9.93 -1.37 21.00
N ALA A 102 -10.35 -1.22 19.75
CA ALA A 102 -10.72 0.06 19.16
C ALA A 102 -11.98 -0.12 18.31
N GLN A 103 -12.67 0.99 18.05
CA GLN A 103 -13.81 1.01 17.12
C GLN A 103 -13.32 1.44 15.75
N ALA A 104 -13.53 0.62 14.74
CA ALA A 104 -13.22 0.95 13.35
C ALA A 104 -14.13 2.11 12.88
N LYS A 105 -13.52 3.09 12.23
CA LYS A 105 -14.25 4.20 11.61
C LYS A 105 -14.40 3.94 10.12
N PRO A 106 -15.59 4.19 9.55
CA PRO A 106 -15.78 4.09 8.11
C PRO A 106 -15.05 5.23 7.39
N PHE A 107 -14.70 5.00 6.13
CA PHE A 107 -14.12 5.99 5.23
C PHE A 107 -14.63 5.78 3.81
N PRO A 108 -14.65 6.82 2.96
CA PRO A 108 -15.08 6.70 1.57
C PRO A 108 -14.04 5.95 0.74
N MET A 109 -14.51 5.05 -0.13
CA MET A 109 -13.69 4.23 -1.02
C MET A 109 -14.18 4.33 -2.46
N GLU A 110 -13.24 4.35 -3.42
CA GLU A 110 -13.52 4.29 -4.85
C GLU A 110 -12.59 3.27 -5.53
N ALA A 111 -13.02 2.73 -6.67
CA ALA A 111 -12.21 1.83 -7.46
C ALA A 111 -10.99 2.56 -8.04
N LEU A 112 -9.80 1.99 -7.83
CA LEU A 112 -8.52 2.55 -8.28
C LEU A 112 -8.45 2.77 -9.80
N THR A 113 -9.18 1.95 -10.57
CA THR A 113 -9.20 1.99 -12.04
C THR A 113 -10.07 3.11 -12.65
N ASN A 114 -10.81 3.84 -11.82
CA ASN A 114 -11.81 4.82 -12.31
C ASN A 114 -11.23 6.15 -12.79
N ARG A 115 -9.91 6.35 -12.71
CA ARG A 115 -9.27 7.60 -13.14
C ARG A 115 -7.86 7.36 -13.69
N PRO A 116 -7.36 8.24 -14.59
CA PRO A 116 -5.98 8.15 -15.04
C PRO A 116 -5.01 8.45 -13.88
N LEU A 117 -3.97 7.63 -13.75
CA LEU A 117 -2.95 7.72 -12.70
C LEU A 117 -1.56 7.83 -13.36
N PRO A 118 -0.59 8.48 -12.71
CA PRO A 118 0.77 8.64 -13.24
C PRO A 118 1.63 7.36 -13.12
N PHE A 119 1.02 6.21 -12.92
CA PHE A 119 1.67 4.91 -12.74
C PHE A 119 0.79 3.78 -13.30
N THR A 120 1.39 2.64 -13.55
CA THR A 120 0.69 1.41 -13.91
C THR A 120 0.25 0.67 -12.66
N VAL A 121 -1.03 0.29 -12.58
CA VAL A 121 -1.55 -0.60 -11.54
C VAL A 121 -1.35 -2.04 -11.99
N ILE A 122 -0.57 -2.81 -11.26
CA ILE A 122 -0.38 -4.24 -11.50
C ILE A 122 -1.20 -5.01 -10.46
N HIS A 123 -2.26 -5.70 -10.89
CA HIS A 123 -3.05 -6.56 -10.01
C HIS A 123 -2.23 -7.79 -9.63
N THR A 124 -1.98 -7.94 -8.32
CA THR A 124 -1.13 -8.97 -7.71
C THR A 124 -1.89 -9.71 -6.60
N PRO A 125 -2.98 -10.42 -6.95
CA PRO A 125 -3.75 -11.16 -5.94
C PRO A 125 -2.94 -12.26 -5.29
N GLY A 126 -3.36 -12.67 -4.09
CA GLY A 126 -2.78 -13.79 -3.36
C GLY A 126 -2.51 -13.49 -1.90
N HIS A 127 -1.99 -12.33 -1.53
CA HIS A 127 -1.99 -11.85 -0.15
C HIS A 127 -3.42 -11.45 0.26
N THR A 128 -4.06 -10.65 -0.60
CA THR A 128 -5.51 -10.42 -0.62
C THR A 128 -6.02 -10.55 -2.06
N PRO A 129 -7.35 -10.70 -2.27
CA PRO A 129 -7.91 -10.75 -3.62
C PRO A 129 -7.70 -9.47 -4.42
N GLY A 130 -7.63 -8.32 -3.75
CA GLY A 130 -7.48 -6.99 -4.36
C GLY A 130 -6.09 -6.39 -4.22
N SER A 131 -5.08 -7.16 -3.82
CA SER A 131 -3.70 -6.66 -3.74
C SER A 131 -3.23 -6.10 -5.08
N VAL A 132 -2.59 -4.92 -5.04
CA VAL A 132 -2.00 -4.26 -6.21
C VAL A 132 -0.60 -3.77 -5.91
N CYS A 133 0.23 -3.74 -6.95
CA CYS A 133 1.48 -3.00 -6.96
C CYS A 133 1.33 -1.75 -7.84
N LEU A 134 2.00 -0.67 -7.47
CA LEU A 134 2.01 0.59 -8.21
C LEU A 134 3.38 0.75 -8.87
N TYR A 135 3.43 0.81 -10.20
CA TYR A 135 4.67 0.80 -10.96
C TYR A 135 4.85 2.07 -11.79
N TRP A 136 5.92 2.80 -11.51
CA TRP A 136 6.43 3.92 -12.32
C TRP A 136 7.53 3.39 -13.25
N GLU A 137 7.18 3.19 -14.51
CA GLU A 137 8.03 2.53 -15.50
C GLU A 137 9.30 3.32 -15.81
N GLU A 138 9.18 4.64 -16.01
CA GLU A 138 10.31 5.51 -16.35
C GLU A 138 11.34 5.57 -15.21
N GLU A 139 10.89 5.68 -13.98
CA GLU A 139 11.73 5.75 -12.78
C GLU A 139 12.19 4.37 -12.28
N LYS A 140 11.61 3.29 -12.80
CA LYS A 140 11.82 1.91 -12.34
C LYS A 140 11.57 1.79 -10.83
N VAL A 141 10.39 2.23 -10.40
CA VAL A 141 9.94 2.23 -9.01
C VAL A 141 8.68 1.39 -8.90
N LEU A 142 8.66 0.49 -7.92
CA LEU A 142 7.54 -0.36 -7.58
C LEU A 142 7.19 -0.20 -6.09
N LEU A 143 5.99 0.27 -5.78
CA LEU A 143 5.41 0.10 -4.45
C LEU A 143 4.66 -1.23 -4.46
N SER A 144 5.16 -2.20 -3.71
CA SER A 144 4.69 -3.60 -3.82
C SER A 144 3.62 -3.98 -2.81
N GLY A 145 3.27 -3.08 -1.87
CA GLY A 145 2.43 -3.47 -0.76
C GLY A 145 2.95 -4.74 -0.11
N ASP A 146 2.06 -5.67 0.20
CA ASP A 146 2.40 -6.94 0.80
C ASP A 146 2.51 -8.10 -0.22
N THR A 147 2.81 -7.78 -1.47
CA THR A 147 3.11 -8.80 -2.48
C THR A 147 4.56 -9.28 -2.38
N LEU A 148 5.52 -8.35 -2.35
CA LEU A 148 6.95 -8.66 -2.37
C LEU A 148 7.70 -7.81 -1.34
N PHE A 149 8.54 -8.46 -0.52
CA PHE A 149 9.42 -7.85 0.48
C PHE A 149 10.90 -8.04 0.14
N HIS A 150 11.79 -7.42 0.90
CA HIS A 150 13.24 -7.58 0.73
C HIS A 150 13.69 -9.05 0.76
N MET A 151 13.18 -9.84 1.70
CA MET A 151 13.57 -11.24 1.91
C MET A 151 12.36 -12.18 1.98
N GLY A 152 11.28 -11.86 1.26
CA GLY A 152 10.07 -12.69 1.31
C GLY A 152 8.92 -12.11 0.51
N TYR A 153 7.76 -12.63 0.80
CA TYR A 153 6.49 -12.24 0.21
C TYR A 153 5.37 -12.26 1.27
N GLY A 154 4.23 -11.69 0.95
CA GLY A 154 3.08 -11.61 1.85
C GLY A 154 2.55 -12.98 2.25
N ARG A 155 2.00 -13.06 3.46
CA ARG A 155 1.31 -14.26 3.93
C ARG A 155 0.02 -14.51 3.15
N THR A 156 -0.41 -15.75 3.10
CA THR A 156 -1.61 -16.17 2.35
C THR A 156 -2.61 -16.96 3.20
N ASP A 157 -2.41 -16.97 4.51
CA ASP A 157 -3.19 -17.76 5.48
C ASP A 157 -4.32 -16.94 6.14
N LEU A 158 -4.47 -15.67 5.80
CA LEU A 158 -5.59 -14.83 6.21
C LEU A 158 -6.79 -14.98 5.24
N PRO A 159 -8.01 -14.59 5.66
CA PRO A 159 -9.19 -14.66 4.80
C PRO A 159 -9.00 -13.97 3.44
N GLY A 160 -9.20 -14.70 2.36
CA GLY A 160 -8.98 -14.23 0.99
C GLY A 160 -7.58 -14.47 0.44
N GLY A 161 -6.64 -14.96 1.27
CA GLY A 161 -5.29 -15.32 0.82
C GLY A 161 -5.28 -16.58 -0.06
N ASP A 162 -4.39 -16.61 -1.06
CA ASP A 162 -4.19 -17.73 -1.99
C ASP A 162 -2.71 -17.79 -2.41
N PHE A 163 -2.04 -18.86 -1.99
CA PHE A 163 -0.62 -19.05 -2.25
C PHE A 163 -0.29 -19.16 -3.75
N TYR A 164 -1.12 -19.84 -4.52
CA TYR A 164 -0.86 -20.03 -5.95
C TYR A 164 -1.02 -18.72 -6.72
N GLN A 165 -2.05 -17.93 -6.41
CA GLN A 165 -2.22 -16.61 -6.99
C GLN A 165 -1.05 -15.68 -6.61
N LEU A 166 -0.54 -15.77 -5.38
CA LEU A 166 0.62 -14.98 -4.98
C LEU A 166 1.87 -15.37 -5.78
N MET A 167 2.11 -16.67 -6.02
CA MET A 167 3.24 -17.13 -6.84
C MET A 167 3.14 -16.61 -8.28
N ASP A 168 1.95 -16.65 -8.88
CA ASP A 168 1.70 -16.08 -10.22
C ASP A 168 1.91 -14.56 -10.22
N SER A 169 1.53 -13.88 -9.15
CA SER A 169 1.73 -12.44 -8.98
C SER A 169 3.21 -12.08 -8.87
N LEU A 170 3.97 -12.84 -8.09
CA LEU A 170 5.43 -12.66 -7.99
C LEU A 170 6.12 -12.91 -9.36
N ASP A 171 5.68 -13.91 -10.09
CA ASP A 171 6.21 -14.19 -11.44
C ASP A 171 6.02 -12.99 -12.38
N LYS A 172 4.83 -12.34 -12.35
CA LYS A 172 4.61 -11.09 -13.10
C LYS A 172 5.62 -9.99 -12.72
N LEU A 173 5.89 -9.81 -11.43
CA LEU A 173 6.81 -8.78 -10.96
C LEU A 173 8.26 -9.07 -11.39
N PHE A 174 8.68 -10.32 -11.43
CA PHE A 174 10.02 -10.69 -11.88
C PHE A 174 10.26 -10.56 -13.39
N HIS A 175 9.22 -10.25 -14.17
CA HIS A 175 9.38 -9.85 -15.57
C HIS A 175 9.66 -8.34 -15.74
N LEU A 176 9.54 -7.54 -14.69
CA LEU A 176 9.95 -6.15 -14.71
C LEU A 176 11.50 -6.03 -14.75
N PRO A 177 12.05 -4.89 -15.16
CA PRO A 177 13.50 -4.69 -15.18
C PRO A 177 14.15 -4.97 -13.81
N GLU A 178 15.23 -5.73 -13.77
CA GLU A 178 15.93 -6.09 -12.52
C GLU A 178 16.39 -4.88 -11.68
N ALA A 179 16.64 -3.74 -12.32
CA ALA A 179 17.01 -2.49 -11.66
C ALA A 179 15.82 -1.79 -10.98
N THR A 180 14.60 -2.35 -11.05
CA THR A 180 13.42 -1.78 -10.40
C THR A 180 13.61 -1.78 -8.89
N ARG A 181 13.51 -0.59 -8.29
CA ARG A 181 13.53 -0.38 -6.84
C ARG A 181 12.16 -0.76 -6.27
N VAL A 182 12.16 -1.55 -5.21
CA VAL A 182 10.95 -2.07 -4.56
C VAL A 182 10.78 -1.43 -3.20
N TYR A 183 9.61 -0.87 -2.96
CA TYR A 183 9.17 -0.23 -1.73
C TYR A 183 8.00 -1.04 -1.16
N PRO A 184 8.26 -1.93 -0.19
CA PRO A 184 7.26 -2.87 0.32
C PRO A 184 6.35 -2.26 1.39
N GLY A 185 5.23 -2.92 1.70
CA GLY A 185 4.35 -2.56 2.81
C GLY A 185 5.01 -2.68 4.18
N HIS A 186 6.01 -3.58 4.32
CA HIS A 186 6.77 -3.76 5.55
C HIS A 186 8.25 -3.93 5.30
N GLY A 187 9.06 -3.47 6.27
CA GLY A 187 10.52 -3.64 6.23
C GLY A 187 11.23 -2.69 5.27
N GLU A 188 12.45 -3.05 4.92
CA GLU A 188 13.33 -2.21 4.11
C GLU A 188 13.01 -2.26 2.62
N HIS A 189 13.27 -1.16 1.91
CA HIS A 189 13.24 -1.14 0.45
C HIS A 189 14.37 -1.99 -0.14
N THR A 190 14.17 -2.47 -1.36
CA THR A 190 15.09 -3.38 -2.05
C THR A 190 15.08 -3.12 -3.56
N SER A 191 15.55 -4.09 -4.34
CA SER A 191 15.40 -4.12 -5.81
C SER A 191 15.04 -5.53 -6.27
N LEU A 192 14.45 -5.65 -7.44
CA LEU A 192 14.13 -6.96 -8.02
C LEU A 192 15.40 -7.82 -8.21
N ARG A 193 16.54 -7.19 -8.53
CA ARG A 193 17.84 -7.88 -8.59
C ARG A 193 18.21 -8.53 -7.25
N SER A 194 17.98 -7.83 -6.14
CA SER A 194 18.34 -8.31 -4.79
C SER A 194 17.37 -9.36 -4.26
N THR A 195 16.15 -9.39 -4.78
CA THR A 195 15.03 -10.24 -4.34
C THR A 195 14.69 -11.31 -5.40
N SER A 196 15.71 -11.85 -6.09
CA SER A 196 15.51 -12.78 -7.20
C SER A 196 14.68 -14.01 -6.81
N ARG A 197 13.93 -14.55 -7.78
CA ARG A 197 13.10 -15.76 -7.65
C ARG A 197 13.84 -16.93 -6.95
N SER A 198 15.13 -17.13 -7.27
CA SER A 198 15.96 -18.19 -6.70
C SER A 198 16.30 -18.01 -5.21
N ARG A 199 16.01 -16.86 -4.62
CA ARG A 199 16.23 -16.60 -3.18
C ARG A 199 14.93 -16.72 -2.37
N LEU A 200 13.78 -16.71 -3.03
CA LEU A 200 12.46 -16.78 -2.38
C LEU A 200 11.83 -18.18 -2.45
N MET A 201 12.31 -19.03 -3.32
CA MET A 201 11.94 -20.44 -3.52
C MET A 201 13.11 -21.36 -3.20
#